data_aab2b6acfc191dc9a9146d6bf1c5563f
#
_entry.id   aab2b6acfc191dc9a9146d6bf1c5563f
#
_cell.length_a   1.000
_cell.length_b   1.000
_cell.length_c   1.000
_cell.angle_alpha   90.00
_cell.angle_beta   90.00
_cell.angle_gamma   90.00
#
_symmetry.space_group_name_H-M   'P 1'
#
loop_
_entity.id
_entity.type
_entity.pdbx_description
1 polymer ?
#
loop_
_entity_poly.entity_id
_entity_poly.type
_entity_poly.pdbx_seq_one_letter_code
_entity_poly.pdbx_strand_id
1 'polypeptide(L)'
;MKHLRHILIGILLLLTSCIENSIPYPVVTLQILGVEGEGFTCAPEDINTQERIVTLHLDEQTDISNVKIDKISVTENARSSKPLSGTFDLRTPLYITLSFYQDYEWTIVADQKIERYFEVESQIGAAEIDVDQLTAKAYVPEGTDLSDLKVTRLKLGPADITTMTPPIDELTSFESVRYVYVAYHDFEEKWSLYVEATDTKVRFTQVDAWSGVIWAYAEGNSADELGFRYRKTGDEAWTEVDKKQINISGGAFDTCITGLTPETQYEVVAYSGSNETEVASVTTEAAPQLPNGGFEEWETIDKVVYPYLADGIHFWNSGNKGASIGNATPTDKTTDVRPGTSGIYAAQLSSKLAGLVGVYKLAAGNLFTGIFYGIRNLTHGIVCFGQPFEARPTALHGWFKYNQGMLTNVGSTQPPGMNLKVGDPDNGMIYIAVGTWTPEEYGISQGEQFGSAENPIAIDTRNPSSFFDPTSPAVIGYGQLPLTASSVSYTHLRAH
;
A
#
# COMPACT_ATOMS: atom_id res chain seq x y z
N MET A 1 -81.19 13.57 -11.25
CA MET A 1 -80.01 14.25 -10.64
C MET A 1 -79.15 13.37 -9.73
N LYS A 2 -79.71 12.42 -8.99
CA LYS A 2 -78.93 11.53 -8.12
C LYS A 2 -77.94 10.60 -8.92
N HIS A 3 -78.37 10.01 -10.02
CA HIS A 3 -77.57 9.11 -10.85
C HIS A 3 -76.42 9.85 -11.58
N LEU A 4 -76.63 11.09 -12.02
CA LEU A 4 -75.59 11.89 -12.66
C LEU A 4 -74.45 12.24 -11.69
N ARG A 5 -74.76 12.43 -10.40
CA ARG A 5 -73.81 12.72 -9.35
C ARG A 5 -72.89 11.53 -9.01
N HIS A 6 -73.44 10.29 -9.07
CA HIS A 6 -72.65 9.06 -8.86
C HIS A 6 -71.72 8.75 -10.05
N ILE A 7 -72.22 9.06 -11.27
CA ILE A 7 -71.39 8.91 -12.49
C ILE A 7 -70.18 9.92 -12.46
N LEU A 8 -70.50 11.17 -12.05
CA LEU A 8 -69.41 12.19 -11.94
C LEU A 8 -68.36 11.86 -10.86
N ILE A 9 -68.78 11.28 -9.72
CA ILE A 9 -67.86 10.81 -8.66
C ILE A 9 -67.10 9.62 -9.14
N GLY A 10 -67.68 8.69 -9.90
CA GLY A 10 -66.98 7.55 -10.50
C GLY A 10 -65.94 7.98 -11.51
N ILE A 11 -66.20 8.98 -12.34
CA ILE A 11 -65.21 9.55 -13.31
C ILE A 11 -64.13 10.33 -12.58
N LEU A 12 -64.45 11.03 -11.50
CA LEU A 12 -63.41 11.75 -10.70
C LEU A 12 -62.45 10.80 -9.99
N LEU A 13 -62.91 9.61 -9.54
CA LEU A 13 -62.09 8.57 -8.95
C LEU A 13 -61.21 7.85 -9.97
N LEU A 14 -61.60 7.82 -11.24
CA LEU A 14 -60.76 7.26 -12.32
C LEU A 14 -59.66 8.22 -12.78
N LEU A 15 -59.79 9.53 -12.52
CA LEU A 15 -58.78 10.54 -12.88
C LEU A 15 -57.68 10.73 -11.82
N THR A 16 -57.83 10.11 -10.63
CA THR A 16 -56.81 10.14 -9.58
C THR A 16 -55.91 8.89 -9.55
N SER A 17 -56.04 7.98 -10.52
CA SER A 17 -55.09 6.90 -10.71
C SER A 17 -53.83 7.47 -11.36
N CYS A 18 -52.96 8.07 -10.54
CA CYS A 18 -51.56 8.18 -10.90
C CYS A 18 -51.04 6.76 -11.09
N ILE A 19 -50.72 6.38 -12.30
CA ILE A 19 -49.91 5.20 -12.54
C ILE A 19 -48.52 5.58 -12.00
N GLU A 20 -48.27 5.28 -10.72
CA GLU A 20 -46.91 5.22 -10.26
C GLU A 20 -46.27 4.03 -10.98
N ASN A 21 -45.30 4.35 -11.83
CA ASN A 21 -44.48 3.36 -12.48
C ASN A 21 -43.52 2.80 -11.41
N SER A 22 -44.01 1.84 -10.63
CA SER A 22 -43.28 1.18 -9.56
C SER A 22 -42.38 0.04 -10.06
N ILE A 23 -42.07 0.01 -11.36
CA ILE A 23 -41.04 -0.86 -11.88
C ILE A 23 -39.71 -0.19 -11.50
N PRO A 24 -38.93 -0.76 -10.55
CA PRO A 24 -37.61 -0.20 -10.25
C PRO A 24 -36.78 -0.30 -11.52
N TYR A 25 -36.33 0.85 -12.02
CA TYR A 25 -35.32 0.86 -13.06
C TYR A 25 -34.10 0.11 -12.50
N PRO A 26 -33.52 -0.84 -13.25
CA PRO A 26 -32.30 -1.48 -12.80
C PRO A 26 -31.24 -0.39 -12.57
N VAL A 27 -30.74 -0.29 -11.36
CA VAL A 27 -29.61 0.61 -11.06
C VAL A 27 -28.37 -0.05 -11.67
N VAL A 28 -27.94 0.45 -12.82
CA VAL A 28 -26.72 0.02 -13.47
C VAL A 28 -25.67 1.10 -13.23
N THR A 29 -24.71 0.81 -12.37
CA THR A 29 -23.57 1.71 -12.16
C THR A 29 -22.66 1.66 -13.37
N LEU A 30 -22.45 2.80 -14.01
CA LEU A 30 -21.55 2.91 -15.17
C LEU A 30 -20.17 3.34 -14.73
N GLN A 31 -19.16 2.56 -15.12
CA GLN A 31 -17.78 2.72 -14.69
C GLN A 31 -16.82 2.77 -15.88
N ILE A 32 -15.71 3.48 -15.70
CA ILE A 32 -14.50 3.28 -16.49
C ILE A 32 -13.80 2.07 -15.87
N LEU A 33 -13.45 1.09 -16.70
CA LEU A 33 -12.87 -0.20 -16.29
C LEU A 33 -11.38 -0.30 -16.58
N GLY A 34 -10.84 0.62 -17.41
CA GLY A 34 -9.44 0.68 -17.76
C GLY A 34 -9.18 1.75 -18.80
N VAL A 35 -7.97 2.26 -18.82
CA VAL A 35 -7.47 3.19 -19.84
C VAL A 35 -6.13 2.66 -20.36
N GLU A 36 -6.02 2.51 -21.67
CA GLU A 36 -4.84 2.00 -22.35
C GLU A 36 -4.33 3.04 -23.36
N GLY A 37 -3.01 3.21 -23.49
CA GLY A 37 -2.42 4.14 -24.45
C GLY A 37 -0.90 4.17 -24.36
N GLU A 38 -0.29 5.19 -24.95
CA GLU A 38 1.15 5.35 -25.05
C GLU A 38 1.64 6.44 -24.09
N GLY A 39 2.79 6.22 -23.45
CA GLY A 39 3.47 7.20 -22.59
C GLY A 39 2.83 7.41 -21.20
N PHE A 40 2.02 6.46 -20.75
CA PHE A 40 1.47 6.48 -19.39
C PHE A 40 1.14 5.08 -18.88
N THR A 41 0.94 4.95 -17.57
CA THR A 41 0.36 3.79 -16.94
C THR A 41 -0.94 4.15 -16.24
N CYS A 42 -1.87 3.18 -16.17
CA CYS A 42 -3.12 3.28 -15.42
C CYS A 42 -3.43 1.88 -14.87
N ALA A 43 -3.12 1.66 -13.62
CA ALA A 43 -3.41 0.41 -12.92
C ALA A 43 -4.87 0.40 -12.41
N PRO A 44 -5.45 -0.75 -12.04
CA PRO A 44 -6.81 -0.81 -11.50
C PRO A 44 -7.04 0.10 -10.27
N GLU A 45 -6.03 0.28 -9.43
CA GLU A 45 -6.03 1.16 -8.26
C GLU A 45 -6.11 2.66 -8.59
N ASP A 46 -5.71 3.05 -9.80
CA ASP A 46 -5.78 4.43 -10.30
C ASP A 46 -7.22 4.82 -10.73
N ILE A 47 -8.14 3.84 -10.69
CA ILE A 47 -9.55 4.02 -11.04
C ILE A 47 -10.39 4.06 -9.76
N ASN A 48 -10.56 5.25 -9.20
CA ASN A 48 -11.42 5.46 -8.04
C ASN A 48 -12.90 5.47 -8.46
N THR A 49 -13.56 4.34 -8.27
CA THR A 49 -14.98 4.17 -8.66
C THR A 49 -15.96 4.94 -7.77
N GLN A 50 -15.58 5.31 -6.55
CA GLN A 50 -16.42 6.05 -5.62
C GLN A 50 -16.44 7.54 -5.98
N GLU A 51 -15.28 8.12 -6.20
CA GLU A 51 -15.12 9.50 -6.62
C GLU A 51 -15.27 9.68 -8.13
N ARG A 52 -15.22 8.58 -8.89
CA ARG A 52 -15.25 8.55 -10.36
C ARG A 52 -14.10 9.34 -10.98
N ILE A 53 -12.91 9.11 -10.44
CA ILE A 53 -11.67 9.71 -10.90
C ILE A 53 -10.77 8.60 -11.43
N VAL A 54 -10.15 8.84 -12.58
CA VAL A 54 -9.08 8.02 -13.13
C VAL A 54 -7.82 8.86 -13.16
N THR A 55 -6.73 8.36 -12.59
CA THR A 55 -5.41 8.99 -12.64
C THR A 55 -4.55 8.29 -13.69
N LEU A 56 -4.00 9.03 -14.64
CA LEU A 56 -3.01 8.53 -15.59
C LEU A 56 -1.63 8.99 -15.13
N HIS A 57 -0.74 8.05 -14.82
CA HIS A 57 0.65 8.34 -14.48
C HIS A 57 1.48 8.44 -15.75
N LEU A 58 1.76 9.67 -16.17
CA LEU A 58 2.47 9.96 -17.40
C LEU A 58 3.97 9.75 -17.23
N ASP A 59 4.59 9.14 -18.23
CA ASP A 59 6.05 9.13 -18.36
C ASP A 59 6.55 10.56 -18.46
N GLU A 60 7.75 10.81 -17.95
CA GLU A 60 8.33 12.15 -17.88
C GLU A 60 8.41 12.84 -19.27
N GLN A 61 8.65 12.06 -20.32
CA GLN A 61 8.79 12.55 -21.69
C GLN A 61 7.45 12.71 -22.44
N THR A 62 6.33 12.32 -21.85
CA THR A 62 5.03 12.40 -22.53
C THR A 62 4.56 13.84 -22.62
N ASP A 63 4.10 14.25 -23.79
CA ASP A 63 3.46 15.56 -23.98
C ASP A 63 2.06 15.54 -23.38
N ILE A 64 1.93 16.15 -22.19
CA ILE A 64 0.66 16.27 -21.48
C ILE A 64 -0.43 17.00 -22.27
N SER A 65 -0.06 17.82 -23.24
CA SER A 65 -1.01 18.52 -24.12
C SER A 65 -1.54 17.61 -25.26
N ASN A 66 -0.93 16.42 -25.43
CA ASN A 66 -1.16 15.57 -26.59
C ASN A 66 -1.08 14.06 -26.24
N VAL A 67 -1.73 13.68 -25.13
CA VAL A 67 -1.70 12.30 -24.61
C VAL A 67 -2.52 11.38 -25.49
N LYS A 68 -1.91 10.32 -26.01
CA LYS A 68 -2.54 9.33 -26.89
C LYS A 68 -3.18 8.23 -26.06
N ILE A 69 -4.51 8.21 -26.02
CA ILE A 69 -5.30 7.15 -25.42
C ILE A 69 -5.82 6.24 -26.52
N ASP A 70 -5.39 4.99 -26.51
CA ASP A 70 -5.81 4.00 -27.51
C ASP A 70 -7.22 3.46 -27.20
N LYS A 71 -7.54 3.34 -25.89
CA LYS A 71 -8.83 2.81 -25.47
C LYS A 71 -9.19 3.22 -24.04
N ILE A 72 -10.42 3.68 -23.85
CA ILE A 72 -11.09 3.77 -22.56
C ILE A 72 -12.14 2.66 -22.51
N SER A 73 -11.92 1.67 -21.65
CA SER A 73 -12.85 0.57 -21.41
C SER A 73 -13.94 1.00 -20.44
N VAL A 74 -15.21 0.80 -20.78
CA VAL A 74 -16.35 1.22 -19.96
C VAL A 74 -17.33 0.06 -19.76
N THR A 75 -18.22 0.19 -18.81
CA THR A 75 -19.33 -0.76 -18.57
C THR A 75 -20.11 -1.00 -19.86
N GLU A 76 -20.50 -2.26 -20.09
CA GLU A 76 -21.26 -2.67 -21.28
C GLU A 76 -22.52 -1.82 -21.45
N ASN A 77 -22.81 -1.42 -22.69
CA ASN A 77 -23.91 -0.56 -23.12
C ASN A 77 -23.87 0.91 -22.63
N ALA A 78 -22.80 1.33 -21.94
CA ALA A 78 -22.60 2.75 -21.62
C ALA A 78 -22.39 3.58 -22.89
N ARG A 79 -23.06 4.74 -22.97
CA ARG A 79 -22.80 5.76 -24.00
C ARG A 79 -21.89 6.82 -23.39
N SER A 80 -20.87 7.20 -24.10
CA SER A 80 -19.91 8.21 -23.65
C SER A 80 -20.19 9.56 -24.33
N SER A 81 -20.05 10.65 -23.54
CA SER A 81 -20.13 12.02 -24.05
C SER A 81 -18.89 12.46 -24.83
N LYS A 82 -17.78 11.73 -24.71
CA LYS A 82 -16.51 11.97 -25.39
C LYS A 82 -16.05 10.71 -26.13
N PRO A 83 -15.19 10.83 -27.13
CA PRO A 83 -14.54 9.66 -27.74
C PRO A 83 -13.81 8.82 -26.67
N LEU A 84 -13.89 7.49 -26.80
CA LEU A 84 -13.23 6.53 -25.91
C LEU A 84 -11.81 6.17 -26.38
N SER A 85 -11.31 6.87 -27.38
CA SER A 85 -9.92 6.81 -27.89
C SER A 85 -9.60 8.10 -28.63
N GLY A 86 -8.33 8.41 -28.75
CA GLY A 86 -7.84 9.59 -29.47
C GLY A 86 -6.72 10.28 -28.70
N THR A 87 -6.46 11.52 -29.08
CA THR A 87 -5.47 12.37 -28.44
C THR A 87 -6.17 13.43 -27.60
N PHE A 88 -5.70 13.60 -26.37
CA PHE A 88 -6.32 14.49 -25.39
C PHE A 88 -5.30 15.42 -24.75
N ASP A 89 -5.72 16.67 -24.55
CA ASP A 89 -4.98 17.64 -23.73
C ASP A 89 -5.38 17.43 -22.28
N LEU A 90 -4.44 16.92 -21.47
CA LEU A 90 -4.66 16.60 -20.04
C LEU A 90 -4.01 17.63 -19.10
N ARG A 91 -3.60 18.81 -19.59
CA ARG A 91 -3.22 19.94 -18.74
C ARG A 91 -4.36 20.37 -17.80
N THR A 92 -5.57 20.05 -18.19
CA THR A 92 -6.78 20.18 -17.38
C THR A 92 -7.54 18.86 -17.34
N PRO A 93 -8.30 18.57 -16.28
CA PRO A 93 -9.06 17.33 -16.18
C PRO A 93 -9.99 17.11 -17.37
N LEU A 94 -10.03 15.88 -17.88
CA LEU A 94 -10.94 15.46 -18.95
C LEU A 94 -12.23 14.91 -18.32
N TYR A 95 -13.36 15.57 -18.55
CA TYR A 95 -14.67 15.16 -18.06
C TYR A 95 -15.39 14.30 -19.10
N ILE A 96 -15.84 13.11 -18.68
CA ILE A 96 -16.59 12.14 -19.50
C ILE A 96 -17.86 11.76 -18.78
N THR A 97 -19.02 11.97 -19.42
CA THR A 97 -20.29 11.47 -18.92
C THR A 97 -20.59 10.12 -19.55
N LEU A 98 -20.78 9.09 -18.72
CA LEU A 98 -21.28 7.78 -19.13
C LEU A 98 -22.79 7.74 -18.88
N SER A 99 -23.57 7.40 -19.90
CA SER A 99 -25.04 7.41 -19.86
C SER A 99 -25.61 6.07 -20.31
N PHE A 100 -26.64 5.58 -19.58
CA PHE A 100 -27.50 4.48 -20.02
C PHE A 100 -28.94 4.74 -19.54
N TYR A 101 -29.27 4.50 -18.27
CA TYR A 101 -30.51 4.93 -17.63
C TYR A 101 -30.33 6.19 -16.78
N GLN A 102 -29.10 6.41 -16.32
CA GLN A 102 -28.67 7.55 -15.52
C GLN A 102 -27.32 8.01 -16.07
N ASP A 103 -26.96 9.24 -15.69
CA ASP A 103 -25.69 9.84 -16.08
C ASP A 103 -24.69 9.73 -14.93
N TYR A 104 -23.46 9.34 -15.26
CA TYR A 104 -22.33 9.23 -14.35
C TYR A 104 -21.18 10.07 -14.90
N GLU A 105 -20.85 11.13 -14.19
CA GLU A 105 -19.73 11.99 -14.54
C GLU A 105 -18.42 11.38 -14.03
N TRP A 106 -17.47 11.17 -14.93
CA TRP A 106 -16.14 10.68 -14.66
C TRP A 106 -15.12 11.74 -15.03
N THR A 107 -14.01 11.79 -14.26
CA THR A 107 -12.91 12.70 -14.47
C THR A 107 -11.65 11.90 -14.72
N ILE A 108 -10.92 12.20 -15.80
CA ILE A 108 -9.57 11.65 -16.03
C ILE A 108 -8.58 12.78 -15.78
N VAL A 109 -7.61 12.54 -14.89
CA VAL A 109 -6.53 13.46 -14.55
C VAL A 109 -5.19 12.85 -14.93
N ALA A 110 -4.22 13.69 -15.27
CA ALA A 110 -2.84 13.29 -15.47
C ALA A 110 -2.00 13.64 -14.23
N ASP A 111 -1.17 12.71 -13.81
CA ASP A 111 -0.09 12.90 -12.85
C ASP A 111 1.23 12.70 -13.59
N GLN A 112 1.99 13.79 -13.78
CA GLN A 112 3.29 13.74 -14.43
C GLN A 112 4.36 14.27 -13.48
N LYS A 113 5.25 13.38 -13.05
CA LYS A 113 6.37 13.72 -12.19
C LYS A 113 7.63 13.90 -13.00
N ILE A 114 8.06 15.14 -13.15
CA ILE A 114 9.36 15.48 -13.75
C ILE A 114 10.35 15.70 -12.60
N GLU A 115 11.34 14.82 -12.50
CA GLU A 115 12.42 15.00 -11.55
C GLU A 115 13.26 16.19 -11.97
N ARG A 116 13.46 17.17 -11.04
CA ARG A 116 14.28 18.36 -11.28
C ARG A 116 15.36 18.47 -10.22
N TYR A 117 16.52 18.94 -10.64
CA TYR A 117 17.63 19.23 -9.74
C TYR A 117 18.50 20.36 -10.27
N PHE A 118 19.10 21.09 -9.32
CA PHE A 118 20.11 22.12 -9.55
C PHE A 118 21.22 21.91 -8.52
N GLU A 119 22.41 21.58 -8.98
CA GLU A 119 23.55 21.30 -8.12
C GLU A 119 24.76 22.13 -8.55
N VAL A 120 25.44 22.73 -7.56
CA VAL A 120 26.66 23.50 -7.74
C VAL A 120 27.78 22.93 -6.89
N GLU A 121 29.03 23.30 -7.20
CA GLU A 121 30.20 22.90 -6.39
C GLU A 121 30.03 23.38 -4.95
N SER A 122 30.39 22.52 -3.97
CA SER A 122 30.32 22.80 -2.52
C SER A 122 28.92 23.18 -2.02
N GLN A 123 27.87 22.70 -2.66
CA GLN A 123 26.49 22.94 -2.23
C GLN A 123 26.22 22.37 -0.83
N ILE A 124 25.47 23.11 -0.04
CA ILE A 124 24.92 22.69 1.24
C ILE A 124 23.46 22.24 1.03
N GLY A 125 23.17 20.97 1.28
CA GLY A 125 21.83 20.42 1.11
C GLY A 125 21.38 20.27 -0.35
N ALA A 126 20.10 20.00 -0.55
CA ALA A 126 19.48 20.01 -1.87
C ALA A 126 19.05 21.44 -2.26
N ALA A 127 18.97 21.71 -3.56
CA ALA A 127 18.38 22.96 -4.01
C ALA A 127 16.86 22.97 -3.78
N GLU A 128 16.34 24.12 -3.42
CA GLU A 128 14.91 24.39 -3.36
C GLU A 128 14.38 24.63 -4.78
N ILE A 129 13.48 23.76 -5.26
CA ILE A 129 12.88 23.84 -6.59
C ILE A 129 11.41 24.24 -6.44
N ASP A 130 11.05 25.40 -6.97
CA ASP A 130 9.65 25.87 -7.04
C ASP A 130 9.21 25.87 -8.52
N VAL A 131 8.37 24.91 -8.87
CA VAL A 131 7.87 24.74 -10.24
C VAL A 131 6.79 25.75 -10.62
N ASP A 132 6.08 26.31 -9.65
CA ASP A 132 5.03 27.30 -9.90
C ASP A 132 5.65 28.67 -10.18
N GLN A 133 6.76 28.98 -9.52
CA GLN A 133 7.49 30.23 -9.70
C GLN A 133 8.65 30.11 -10.71
N LEU A 134 8.96 28.91 -11.17
CA LEU A 134 10.08 28.58 -12.05
C LEU A 134 11.40 29.07 -11.45
N THR A 135 11.66 28.70 -10.18
CA THR A 135 12.89 29.07 -9.48
C THR A 135 13.62 27.85 -8.95
N ALA A 136 14.94 27.92 -8.94
CA ALA A 136 15.80 26.95 -8.27
C ALA A 136 16.85 27.70 -7.45
N LYS A 137 16.97 27.38 -6.15
CA LYS A 137 17.86 28.02 -5.22
C LYS A 137 18.78 27.00 -4.57
N ALA A 138 20.08 27.21 -4.69
CA ALA A 138 21.11 26.42 -4.02
C ALA A 138 21.82 27.27 -2.95
N TYR A 139 22.36 26.58 -1.93
CA TYR A 139 23.12 27.22 -0.86
C TYR A 139 24.57 26.72 -0.89
N VAL A 140 25.50 27.62 -0.60
CA VAL A 140 26.95 27.33 -0.53
C VAL A 140 27.54 27.93 0.75
N PRO A 141 28.72 27.44 1.23
CA PRO A 141 29.36 28.00 2.41
C PRO A 141 29.68 29.50 2.26
N GLU A 142 29.62 30.26 3.36
CA GLU A 142 30.14 31.61 3.40
C GLU A 142 31.59 31.69 2.92
N GLY A 143 31.90 32.66 2.07
CA GLY A 143 33.23 32.85 1.49
C GLY A 143 33.43 32.09 0.16
N THR A 144 32.44 31.33 -0.32
CA THR A 144 32.48 30.76 -1.67
C THR A 144 32.50 31.90 -2.71
N ASP A 145 33.39 31.78 -3.71
CA ASP A 145 33.47 32.75 -4.81
C ASP A 145 32.31 32.52 -5.80
N LEU A 146 31.27 33.32 -5.70
CA LEU A 146 30.11 33.23 -6.58
C LEU A 146 30.40 33.76 -8.00
N SER A 147 31.54 34.39 -8.25
CA SER A 147 31.93 34.87 -9.59
C SER A 147 32.51 33.76 -10.46
N ASP A 148 33.00 32.66 -9.84
CA ASP A 148 33.55 31.50 -10.52
C ASP A 148 33.05 30.19 -9.85
N LEU A 149 31.75 29.97 -9.92
CA LEU A 149 31.07 28.80 -9.31
C LEU A 149 30.47 27.92 -10.41
N LYS A 150 30.86 26.64 -10.44
CA LYS A 150 30.40 25.71 -11.46
C LYS A 150 29.11 25.03 -11.06
N VAL A 151 28.19 24.89 -12.02
CA VAL A 151 27.06 24.01 -11.95
C VAL A 151 27.53 22.59 -12.26
N THR A 152 27.31 21.67 -11.33
CA THR A 152 27.73 20.25 -11.46
C THR A 152 26.64 19.40 -12.10
N ARG A 153 25.37 19.69 -11.81
CA ARG A 153 24.22 19.02 -12.41
C ARG A 153 23.04 19.99 -12.53
N LEU A 154 22.33 19.93 -13.65
CA LEU A 154 21.14 20.73 -13.88
C LEU A 154 20.14 19.95 -14.73
N LYS A 155 18.92 19.80 -14.24
CA LYS A 155 17.79 19.24 -14.96
C LYS A 155 16.55 19.99 -14.52
N LEU A 156 15.90 20.70 -15.43
CA LEU A 156 14.72 21.52 -15.14
C LEU A 156 13.49 21.10 -15.94
N GLY A 157 13.65 20.17 -16.87
CA GLY A 157 12.58 19.60 -17.67
C GLY A 157 12.76 18.09 -17.89
N PRO A 158 11.90 17.45 -18.69
CA PRO A 158 11.99 16.02 -18.99
C PRO A 158 13.35 15.62 -19.57
N ALA A 159 13.86 14.45 -19.16
CA ALA A 159 15.11 13.92 -19.67
C ALA A 159 15.04 13.72 -21.21
N ASP A 160 16.19 13.80 -21.88
CA ASP A 160 16.41 13.50 -23.30
C ASP A 160 15.71 14.38 -24.33
N ILE A 161 14.67 15.14 -23.95
CA ILE A 161 13.90 15.99 -24.87
C ILE A 161 14.01 17.49 -24.53
N THR A 162 14.62 17.81 -23.37
CA THR A 162 14.76 19.19 -22.91
C THR A 162 16.00 19.86 -23.51
N THR A 163 15.84 21.09 -24.03
CA THR A 163 16.94 21.98 -24.35
C THR A 163 17.00 23.12 -23.36
N MET A 164 18.20 23.49 -22.93
CA MET A 164 18.43 24.58 -21.99
C MET A 164 19.36 25.64 -22.62
N THR A 165 19.00 26.90 -22.46
CA THR A 165 19.79 28.04 -22.95
C THR A 165 19.93 29.11 -21.87
N PRO A 166 21.12 29.49 -21.42
CA PRO A 166 22.42 28.99 -21.88
C PRO A 166 22.65 27.52 -21.43
N PRO A 167 23.57 26.79 -22.06
CA PRO A 167 23.98 25.45 -21.62
C PRO A 167 24.68 25.52 -20.25
N ILE A 168 24.78 24.36 -19.57
CA ILE A 168 25.26 24.26 -18.19
C ILE A 168 26.70 24.80 -18.02
N ASP A 169 27.58 24.61 -18.99
CA ASP A 169 28.97 25.04 -19.01
C ASP A 169 29.17 26.57 -19.11
N GLU A 170 28.14 27.30 -19.53
CA GLU A 170 28.14 28.77 -19.54
C GLU A 170 27.59 29.38 -18.22
N LEU A 171 27.11 28.55 -17.30
CA LEU A 171 26.57 28.97 -15.99
C LEU A 171 27.71 28.97 -14.93
N THR A 172 28.60 29.92 -14.99
CA THR A 172 29.81 29.97 -14.16
C THR A 172 29.85 31.09 -13.12
N SER A 173 28.85 31.98 -13.08
CA SER A 173 28.80 33.08 -12.11
C SER A 173 27.39 33.23 -11.57
N PHE A 174 27.27 33.34 -10.25
CA PHE A 174 26.02 33.53 -9.50
C PHE A 174 26.05 34.75 -8.56
N GLU A 175 26.89 35.77 -8.86
CA GLU A 175 26.83 37.06 -8.16
C GLU A 175 25.44 37.72 -8.29
N SER A 176 24.67 37.32 -9.28
CA SER A 176 23.27 37.70 -9.52
C SER A 176 22.49 36.52 -10.07
N VAL A 177 21.14 36.65 -10.04
CA VAL A 177 20.25 35.65 -10.61
C VAL A 177 20.63 35.28 -12.05
N ARG A 178 20.65 34.01 -12.34
CA ARG A 178 20.85 33.48 -13.70
C ARG A 178 19.54 32.98 -14.26
N TYR A 179 19.31 33.29 -15.52
CA TYR A 179 18.12 32.84 -16.22
C TYR A 179 18.46 31.73 -17.20
N VAL A 180 17.67 30.67 -17.16
CA VAL A 180 17.78 29.56 -18.10
C VAL A 180 16.42 29.36 -18.77
N TYR A 181 16.44 29.38 -20.10
CA TYR A 181 15.27 29.05 -20.90
C TYR A 181 15.27 27.55 -21.14
N VAL A 182 14.18 26.91 -20.73
CA VAL A 182 13.99 25.46 -20.78
C VAL A 182 12.88 25.17 -21.77
N ALA A 183 13.19 24.46 -22.84
CA ALA A 183 12.22 24.15 -23.89
C ALA A 183 12.10 22.65 -24.10
N TYR A 184 10.88 22.14 -24.12
CA TYR A 184 10.50 20.76 -24.42
C TYR A 184 9.08 20.73 -24.97
N HIS A 185 8.80 19.85 -25.95
CA HIS A 185 7.55 19.89 -26.72
C HIS A 185 7.25 21.32 -27.22
N ASP A 186 6.04 21.81 -26.93
CA ASP A 186 5.62 23.20 -27.25
C ASP A 186 5.73 24.14 -26.06
N PHE A 187 6.40 23.71 -24.96
CA PHE A 187 6.62 24.52 -23.76
C PHE A 187 7.95 25.24 -23.82
N GLU A 188 7.95 26.49 -23.38
CA GLU A 188 9.14 27.29 -23.11
C GLU A 188 8.98 27.96 -21.75
N GLU A 189 9.86 27.63 -20.81
CA GLU A 189 9.85 28.12 -19.45
C GLU A 189 11.11 28.93 -19.18
N LYS A 190 10.97 30.08 -18.48
CA LYS A 190 12.10 30.87 -18.03
C LYS A 190 12.36 30.62 -16.56
N TRP A 191 13.35 29.84 -16.25
CA TRP A 191 13.79 29.52 -14.90
C TRP A 191 14.76 30.57 -14.37
N SER A 192 14.65 30.87 -13.06
CA SER A 192 15.56 31.77 -12.32
C SER A 192 16.39 30.93 -11.36
N LEU A 193 17.71 30.93 -11.53
CA LEU A 193 18.64 30.19 -10.67
C LEU A 193 19.31 31.17 -9.70
N TYR A 194 19.27 30.82 -8.41
CA TYR A 194 19.86 31.56 -7.33
C TYR A 194 20.88 30.71 -6.59
N VAL A 195 22.00 31.32 -6.18
CA VAL A 195 22.93 30.75 -5.21
C VAL A 195 23.13 31.76 -4.08
N GLU A 196 22.91 31.28 -2.85
CA GLU A 196 23.08 32.11 -1.65
C GLU A 196 24.12 31.48 -0.72
N ALA A 197 24.92 32.34 -0.07
CA ALA A 197 25.85 31.89 0.95
C ALA A 197 25.14 31.64 2.26
N THR A 198 25.53 30.56 2.98
CA THR A 198 25.00 30.19 4.30
C THR A 198 26.12 29.91 5.29
N ASP A 199 25.89 30.20 6.55
CA ASP A 199 26.79 29.85 7.66
C ASP A 199 26.55 28.41 8.16
N THR A 200 25.47 27.74 7.69
CA THR A 200 25.17 26.33 7.98
C THR A 200 26.32 25.45 7.48
N LYS A 201 26.84 24.59 8.33
CA LYS A 201 27.87 23.60 7.95
C LYS A 201 27.26 22.21 7.76
N VAL A 202 26.47 21.79 8.71
CA VAL A 202 25.71 20.55 8.72
C VAL A 202 24.51 20.73 9.64
N ARG A 203 23.35 20.18 9.27
CA ARG A 203 22.16 20.17 10.12
C ARG A 203 21.31 18.94 9.87
N PHE A 204 20.58 18.50 10.88
CA PHE A 204 19.47 17.58 10.68
C PHE A 204 18.27 18.31 10.07
N THR A 205 17.61 17.66 9.13
CA THR A 205 16.28 18.07 8.65
C THR A 205 15.19 17.26 9.33
N GLN A 206 15.48 16.00 9.66
CA GLN A 206 14.55 15.11 10.36
C GLN A 206 15.28 13.95 11.01
N VAL A 207 14.83 13.50 12.19
CA VAL A 207 15.27 12.25 12.82
C VAL A 207 14.06 11.58 13.46
N ASP A 208 13.71 10.39 12.98
CA ASP A 208 12.57 9.60 13.47
C ASP A 208 13.03 8.22 13.90
N ALA A 209 12.33 7.65 14.89
CA ALA A 209 12.58 6.29 15.34
C ALA A 209 11.31 5.44 15.30
N TRP A 210 11.43 4.22 14.79
CA TRP A 210 10.43 3.18 14.88
C TRP A 210 10.94 2.08 15.82
N SER A 211 10.24 0.96 15.94
CA SER A 211 10.56 -0.07 16.92
C SER A 211 11.97 -0.69 16.81
N GLY A 212 12.54 -0.73 15.63
CA GLY A 212 13.87 -1.34 15.42
C GLY A 212 14.75 -0.57 14.45
N VAL A 213 14.37 0.66 14.08
CA VAL A 213 15.08 1.49 13.11
C VAL A 213 15.04 2.97 13.51
N ILE A 214 16.04 3.72 13.03
CA ILE A 214 16.06 5.18 13.04
C ILE A 214 16.25 5.64 11.61
N TRP A 215 15.39 6.57 11.17
CA TRP A 215 15.55 7.32 9.95
C TRP A 215 16.17 8.67 10.29
N ALA A 216 17.30 8.99 9.67
CA ALA A 216 17.98 10.27 9.85
C ALA A 216 18.21 10.94 8.50
N TYR A 217 17.83 12.20 8.41
CA TYR A 217 17.96 13.05 7.24
C TYR A 217 18.77 14.29 7.63
N ALA A 218 19.74 14.65 6.81
CA ALA A 218 20.63 15.75 7.10
C ALA A 218 21.09 16.48 5.82
N GLU A 219 21.62 17.67 6.00
CA GLU A 219 22.23 18.47 4.95
C GLU A 219 23.63 18.90 5.38
N GLY A 220 24.57 18.85 4.44
CA GLY A 220 25.97 19.23 4.62
C GLY A 220 26.58 19.65 3.30
N ASN A 221 27.88 19.93 3.31
CA ASN A 221 28.60 20.33 2.12
C ASN A 221 28.87 19.14 1.19
N SER A 222 28.39 19.21 -0.05
CA SER A 222 28.53 18.16 -1.05
C SER A 222 30.01 17.83 -1.42
N ALA A 223 30.95 18.72 -1.11
CA ALA A 223 32.38 18.51 -1.31
C ALA A 223 33.05 17.76 -0.14
N ASP A 224 32.36 17.65 0.99
CA ASP A 224 32.87 16.99 2.18
C ASP A 224 32.52 15.50 2.19
N GLU A 225 33.16 14.76 3.09
CA GLU A 225 32.69 13.43 3.47
C GLU A 225 31.45 13.57 4.36
N LEU A 226 30.31 13.05 3.90
CA LEU A 226 29.03 13.07 4.61
C LEU A 226 28.77 11.74 5.29
N GLY A 227 28.19 11.76 6.49
CA GLY A 227 27.88 10.54 7.21
C GLY A 227 27.11 10.72 8.51
N PHE A 228 26.83 9.57 9.15
CA PHE A 228 26.12 9.49 10.42
C PHE A 228 26.85 8.59 11.39
N ARG A 229 26.76 8.93 12.67
CA ARG A 229 27.15 8.10 13.81
C ARG A 229 26.01 7.98 14.78
N TYR A 230 25.89 6.84 15.41
CA TYR A 230 24.89 6.62 16.45
C TYR A 230 25.46 5.82 17.60
N ARG A 231 24.82 5.91 18.75
CA ARG A 231 25.06 5.05 19.91
C ARG A 231 23.80 4.92 20.75
N LYS A 232 23.76 3.89 21.57
CA LYS A 232 22.79 3.82 22.65
C LYS A 232 23.14 4.87 23.69
N THR A 233 22.15 5.59 24.21
CA THR A 233 22.38 6.60 25.25
C THR A 233 23.06 5.98 26.48
N GLY A 234 24.19 6.57 26.87
CA GLY A 234 25.03 6.09 27.96
C GLY A 234 26.23 5.22 27.51
N ASP A 235 26.28 4.78 26.26
CA ASP A 235 27.48 4.14 25.74
C ASP A 235 28.56 5.19 25.44
N GLU A 236 29.84 4.81 25.67
CA GLU A 236 30.97 5.72 25.37
C GLU A 236 31.31 5.74 23.88
N ALA A 237 31.19 4.60 23.19
CA ALA A 237 31.61 4.42 21.80
C ALA A 237 30.50 4.77 20.81
N TRP A 238 30.85 5.54 19.79
CA TRP A 238 30.02 5.78 18.62
C TRP A 238 30.20 4.66 17.58
N THR A 239 29.10 4.29 16.94
CA THR A 239 29.07 3.37 15.80
C THR A 239 28.89 4.19 14.52
N GLU A 240 29.83 4.07 13.57
CA GLU A 240 29.69 4.66 12.26
C GLU A 240 28.63 3.90 11.43
N VAL A 241 27.80 4.63 10.71
CA VAL A 241 26.89 4.04 9.72
C VAL A 241 27.68 3.66 8.48
N ASP A 242 27.46 2.43 7.97
CA ASP A 242 28.14 1.98 6.72
C ASP A 242 27.77 2.94 5.58
N LYS A 243 28.77 3.43 4.85
CA LYS A 243 28.61 4.33 3.70
C LYS A 243 27.66 3.80 2.63
N LYS A 244 27.51 2.47 2.53
CA LYS A 244 26.56 1.84 1.60
C LYS A 244 25.10 2.01 2.01
N GLN A 245 24.83 2.38 3.26
CA GLN A 245 23.50 2.64 3.79
C GLN A 245 23.15 4.13 3.78
N ILE A 246 24.06 4.98 3.31
CA ILE A 246 23.86 6.42 3.23
C ILE A 246 23.53 6.78 1.78
N ASN A 247 22.38 7.36 1.57
CA ASN A 247 22.00 7.94 0.29
C ASN A 247 22.48 9.40 0.27
N ILE A 248 23.11 9.82 -0.82
CA ILE A 248 23.61 11.19 -0.99
C ILE A 248 23.09 11.75 -2.31
N SER A 249 22.50 12.95 -2.27
CA SER A 249 22.07 13.71 -3.44
C SER A 249 22.42 15.18 -3.24
N GLY A 250 23.41 15.67 -3.98
CA GLY A 250 23.99 16.98 -3.72
C GLY A 250 24.57 17.06 -2.31
N GLY A 251 24.14 18.02 -1.51
CA GLY A 251 24.51 18.14 -0.09
C GLY A 251 23.50 17.54 0.87
N ALA A 252 22.37 16.97 0.39
CA ALA A 252 21.42 16.24 1.20
C ALA A 252 21.85 14.78 1.34
N PHE A 253 21.68 14.20 2.54
CA PHE A 253 22.00 12.81 2.78
C PHE A 253 21.09 12.21 3.87
N ASP A 254 20.77 10.93 3.72
CA ASP A 254 19.90 10.19 4.63
C ASP A 254 20.38 8.77 4.87
N THR A 255 19.85 8.17 5.91
CA THR A 255 20.09 6.76 6.24
C THR A 255 18.93 6.14 7.00
N CYS A 256 18.81 4.81 6.89
CA CYS A 256 17.99 3.98 7.76
C CYS A 256 18.90 3.10 8.62
N ILE A 257 19.06 3.43 9.88
CA ILE A 257 19.83 2.63 10.86
C ILE A 257 18.92 1.50 11.35
N THR A 258 19.32 0.25 11.15
CA THR A 258 18.51 -0.93 11.44
C THR A 258 19.09 -1.80 12.55
N GLY A 259 18.31 -2.76 13.06
CA GLY A 259 18.76 -3.74 14.06
C GLY A 259 18.85 -3.17 15.48
N LEU A 260 18.14 -2.08 15.73
CA LEU A 260 18.10 -1.42 17.02
C LEU A 260 17.19 -2.15 18.02
N THR A 261 17.44 -1.92 19.31
CA THR A 261 16.62 -2.47 20.39
C THR A 261 15.39 -1.58 20.59
N PRO A 262 14.17 -2.15 20.65
CA PRO A 262 12.97 -1.39 21.00
C PRO A 262 13.02 -0.72 22.36
N GLU A 263 12.19 0.31 22.57
CA GLU A 263 12.07 1.07 23.83
C GLU A 263 13.42 1.55 24.39
N THR A 264 14.34 1.88 23.49
CA THR A 264 15.71 2.24 23.83
C THR A 264 16.05 3.61 23.27
N GLN A 265 16.62 4.46 24.12
CA GLN A 265 17.08 5.78 23.69
C GLN A 265 18.41 5.69 22.99
N TYR A 266 18.51 6.32 21.83
CA TYR A 266 19.71 6.45 21.02
C TYR A 266 20.07 7.91 20.80
N GLU A 267 21.32 8.15 20.59
CA GLU A 267 21.92 9.41 20.19
C GLU A 267 22.43 9.28 18.76
N VAL A 268 22.15 10.28 17.93
CA VAL A 268 22.56 10.32 16.51
C VAL A 268 23.26 11.64 16.24
N VAL A 269 24.32 11.60 15.44
CA VAL A 269 25.07 12.76 14.94
C VAL A 269 25.22 12.60 13.45
N ALA A 270 24.96 13.67 12.70
CA ALA A 270 25.36 13.79 11.30
C ALA A 270 26.64 14.62 11.20
N TYR A 271 27.48 14.32 10.21
CA TYR A 271 28.72 15.07 9.99
C TYR A 271 28.95 15.40 8.52
N SER A 272 29.66 16.53 8.30
CA SER A 272 30.16 17.00 7.01
C SER A 272 31.62 17.38 7.18
N GLY A 273 32.54 16.54 6.71
CA GLY A 273 33.96 16.66 6.99
C GLY A 273 34.28 16.64 8.49
N SER A 274 34.79 17.75 9.01
CA SER A 274 35.08 17.91 10.45
C SER A 274 33.93 18.58 11.25
N ASN A 275 32.87 18.97 10.60
CA ASN A 275 31.72 19.62 11.25
C ASN A 275 30.68 18.57 11.63
N GLU A 276 30.06 18.74 12.80
CA GLU A 276 29.05 17.84 13.34
C GLU A 276 27.80 18.62 13.74
N THR A 277 26.64 17.96 13.67
CA THR A 277 25.41 18.49 14.25
C THR A 277 25.48 18.42 15.78
N GLU A 278 24.55 19.12 16.43
CA GLU A 278 24.19 18.76 17.79
C GLU A 278 23.67 17.32 17.83
N VAL A 279 23.81 16.68 19.00
CA VAL A 279 23.33 15.30 19.21
C VAL A 279 21.81 15.28 19.20
N ALA A 280 21.21 14.56 18.26
CA ALA A 280 19.79 14.27 18.28
C ALA A 280 19.53 13.02 19.16
N SER A 281 18.61 13.14 20.11
CA SER A 281 18.18 12.03 20.95
C SER A 281 16.81 11.54 20.53
N VAL A 282 16.68 10.25 20.23
CA VAL A 282 15.43 9.60 19.84
C VAL A 282 15.24 8.30 20.61
N THR A 283 14.00 7.94 20.88
CA THR A 283 13.68 6.66 21.53
C THR A 283 12.92 5.77 20.54
N THR A 284 13.43 4.55 20.35
CA THR A 284 12.74 3.56 19.51
C THR A 284 11.39 3.18 20.12
N GLU A 285 10.40 2.97 19.27
CA GLU A 285 9.05 2.56 19.68
C GLU A 285 9.06 1.16 20.32
N ALA A 286 8.03 0.83 21.08
CA ALA A 286 7.79 -0.53 21.56
C ALA A 286 7.65 -1.51 20.39
N ALA A 287 8.10 -2.74 20.60
CA ALA A 287 7.81 -3.87 19.70
C ALA A 287 6.80 -4.80 20.37
N PRO A 288 5.49 -4.54 20.21
CA PRO A 288 4.48 -5.33 20.87
C PRO A 288 4.53 -6.76 20.37
N GLN A 289 4.39 -7.70 21.31
CA GLN A 289 4.22 -9.10 20.98
C GLN A 289 2.77 -9.35 20.58
N LEU A 290 2.57 -10.24 19.61
CA LEU A 290 1.22 -10.65 19.22
C LEU A 290 0.56 -11.39 20.41
N PRO A 291 -0.70 -11.05 20.76
CA PRO A 291 -1.43 -11.79 21.79
C PRO A 291 -1.41 -13.28 21.49
N ASN A 292 -1.17 -14.12 22.52
CA ASN A 292 -1.00 -15.57 22.36
C ASN A 292 -0.07 -15.98 21.20
N GLY A 293 1.00 -15.21 20.93
CA GLY A 293 1.95 -15.49 19.85
C GLY A 293 2.71 -16.80 20.01
N GLY A 294 2.78 -17.34 21.24
CA GLY A 294 3.32 -18.67 21.54
C GLY A 294 2.32 -19.80 21.36
N PHE A 295 1.05 -19.51 21.15
CA PHE A 295 -0.05 -20.50 21.04
C PHE A 295 -0.19 -21.40 22.28
N GLU A 296 -0.03 -20.83 23.44
CA GLU A 296 -0.20 -21.57 24.71
C GLU A 296 -1.65 -21.60 25.20
N GLU A 297 -2.47 -20.61 24.79
CA GLU A 297 -3.84 -20.44 25.24
C GLU A 297 -4.81 -21.09 24.24
N TRP A 298 -5.57 -22.08 24.74
CA TRP A 298 -6.55 -22.81 23.95
C TRP A 298 -7.76 -23.16 24.81
N GLU A 299 -8.94 -23.01 24.26
CA GLU A 299 -10.17 -23.45 24.92
C GLU A 299 -11.12 -24.12 23.93
N THR A 300 -11.94 -25.05 24.48
CA THR A 300 -13.02 -25.69 23.71
C THR A 300 -14.35 -25.12 24.19
N ILE A 301 -15.00 -24.34 23.31
CA ILE A 301 -16.31 -23.73 23.58
C ILE A 301 -17.32 -24.37 22.60
N ASP A 302 -18.41 -24.92 23.12
CA ASP A 302 -19.46 -25.59 22.32
C ASP A 302 -18.90 -26.60 21.31
N LYS A 303 -17.91 -27.42 21.71
CA LYS A 303 -17.22 -28.43 20.90
C LYS A 303 -16.27 -27.84 19.83
N VAL A 304 -16.08 -26.57 19.75
CA VAL A 304 -15.15 -25.91 18.84
C VAL A 304 -13.88 -25.56 19.60
N VAL A 305 -12.74 -25.95 19.07
CA VAL A 305 -11.41 -25.60 19.63
C VAL A 305 -11.01 -24.23 19.09
N TYR A 306 -10.72 -23.31 20.00
CA TYR A 306 -10.28 -21.95 19.70
C TYR A 306 -8.85 -21.71 20.22
N PRO A 307 -8.02 -20.92 19.51
CA PRO A 307 -6.68 -20.54 19.91
C PRO A 307 -6.69 -19.31 20.84
N TYR A 308 -7.58 -19.30 21.83
CA TYR A 308 -7.74 -18.30 22.87
C TYR A 308 -8.58 -18.83 24.03
N LEU A 309 -8.59 -18.13 25.15
CA LEU A 309 -9.49 -18.40 26.29
C LEU A 309 -10.77 -17.56 26.10
N ALA A 310 -11.91 -18.08 26.58
CA ALA A 310 -13.22 -17.41 26.41
C ALA A 310 -13.27 -15.98 27.00
N ASP A 311 -12.54 -15.74 28.08
CA ASP A 311 -12.39 -14.46 28.75
C ASP A 311 -11.08 -13.73 28.38
N GLY A 312 -10.31 -14.27 27.41
CA GLY A 312 -9.05 -13.72 26.94
C GLY A 312 -9.17 -12.80 25.70
N ILE A 313 -8.02 -12.49 25.10
CA ILE A 313 -7.95 -11.70 23.88
C ILE A 313 -8.17 -12.63 22.69
N HIS A 314 -9.24 -12.39 21.92
CA HIS A 314 -9.60 -13.18 20.74
C HIS A 314 -8.87 -12.67 19.49
N PHE A 315 -7.54 -12.71 19.51
CA PHE A 315 -6.70 -12.21 18.43
C PHE A 315 -6.62 -13.18 17.24
N TRP A 316 -6.44 -14.48 17.54
CA TRP A 316 -6.35 -15.55 16.55
C TRP A 316 -7.67 -16.27 16.36
N ASN A 317 -7.91 -16.79 15.17
CA ASN A 317 -9.07 -17.65 14.86
C ASN A 317 -8.72 -18.70 13.81
N SER A 318 -9.67 -19.58 13.53
CA SER A 318 -9.53 -20.66 12.55
C SER A 318 -10.88 -21.02 11.91
N GLY A 319 -10.85 -21.87 10.90
CA GLY A 319 -12.04 -22.45 10.30
C GLY A 319 -12.74 -23.53 11.12
N ASN A 320 -12.30 -23.80 12.36
CA ASN A 320 -12.84 -24.87 13.20
C ASN A 320 -14.33 -24.78 13.43
N LYS A 321 -14.88 -23.57 13.62
CA LYS A 321 -16.32 -23.37 13.80
C LYS A 321 -17.13 -23.88 12.61
N GLY A 322 -16.61 -23.68 11.40
CA GLY A 322 -17.22 -24.21 10.19
C GLY A 322 -17.04 -25.73 10.05
N ALA A 323 -15.84 -26.23 10.31
CA ALA A 323 -15.49 -27.64 10.19
C ALA A 323 -16.19 -28.51 11.24
N SER A 324 -16.49 -27.96 12.43
CA SER A 324 -17.16 -28.68 13.53
C SER A 324 -18.56 -29.18 13.17
N ILE A 325 -19.26 -28.54 12.22
CA ILE A 325 -20.54 -29.04 11.69
C ILE A 325 -20.36 -30.41 11.07
N GLY A 326 -19.21 -30.67 10.45
CA GLY A 326 -18.82 -31.97 9.89
C GLY A 326 -17.91 -32.80 10.82
N ASN A 327 -17.92 -32.54 12.13
CA ASN A 327 -17.12 -33.23 13.16
C ASN A 327 -15.61 -33.22 12.88
N ALA A 328 -15.08 -32.14 12.30
CA ALA A 328 -13.66 -32.00 12.04
C ALA A 328 -13.07 -30.81 12.85
N THR A 329 -11.82 -30.97 13.29
CA THR A 329 -11.03 -29.94 13.98
C THR A 329 -9.70 -29.82 13.24
N PRO A 330 -9.61 -29.02 12.18
CA PRO A 330 -8.39 -28.90 11.37
C PRO A 330 -7.28 -28.11 12.05
N THR A 331 -7.59 -27.29 13.05
CA THR A 331 -6.61 -26.51 13.82
C THR A 331 -6.74 -26.84 15.30
N ASP A 332 -5.65 -27.28 15.92
CA ASP A 332 -5.62 -27.68 17.33
C ASP A 332 -4.24 -27.38 17.94
N LYS A 333 -4.13 -27.50 19.25
CA LYS A 333 -2.85 -27.49 19.94
C LYS A 333 -2.11 -28.83 19.79
N THR A 334 -0.80 -28.78 19.86
CA THR A 334 0.05 -29.98 19.94
C THR A 334 1.14 -29.78 20.97
N THR A 335 1.62 -30.87 21.55
CA THR A 335 2.81 -30.90 22.44
C THR A 335 4.11 -31.14 21.68
N ASP A 336 4.06 -31.28 20.35
CA ASP A 336 5.26 -31.27 19.50
C ASP A 336 5.75 -29.80 19.36
N VAL A 337 6.51 -29.35 20.33
CA VAL A 337 7.01 -27.98 20.43
C VAL A 337 8.46 -27.89 20.02
N ARG A 338 8.92 -26.66 19.70
CA ARG A 338 10.32 -26.42 19.36
C ARG A 338 11.25 -26.77 20.54
N PRO A 339 12.29 -27.59 20.33
CA PRO A 339 13.28 -27.90 21.38
C PRO A 339 13.89 -26.61 21.97
N GLY A 340 13.95 -26.57 23.30
CA GLY A 340 14.52 -25.42 24.04
C GLY A 340 13.58 -24.24 24.22
N THR A 341 12.30 -24.35 23.84
CA THR A 341 11.28 -23.37 24.24
C THR A 341 10.80 -23.67 25.66
N SER A 342 10.29 -22.65 26.37
CA SER A 342 9.58 -22.80 27.64
C SER A 342 8.11 -23.13 27.45
N GLY A 343 7.57 -23.01 26.24
CA GLY A 343 6.19 -23.31 25.91
C GLY A 343 5.90 -24.83 25.94
N ILE A 344 4.66 -25.18 26.20
CA ILE A 344 4.18 -26.56 26.25
C ILE A 344 3.28 -26.91 25.06
N TYR A 345 2.79 -25.90 24.35
CA TYR A 345 1.96 -26.07 23.16
C TYR A 345 2.53 -25.34 21.94
N ALA A 346 2.07 -25.79 20.79
CA ALA A 346 2.19 -25.12 19.50
C ALA A 346 0.88 -25.27 18.72
N ALA A 347 0.62 -24.43 17.74
CA ALA A 347 -0.52 -24.57 16.86
C ALA A 347 -0.24 -25.65 15.79
N GLN A 348 -1.11 -26.64 15.67
CA GLN A 348 -1.08 -27.66 14.64
C GLN A 348 -2.22 -27.45 13.64
N LEU A 349 -1.88 -27.32 12.36
CA LEU A 349 -2.81 -27.16 11.26
C LEU A 349 -2.77 -28.41 10.38
N SER A 350 -3.94 -29.05 10.18
CA SER A 350 -4.07 -30.28 9.39
C SER A 350 -5.34 -30.24 8.55
N SER A 351 -5.23 -30.27 7.23
CA SER A 351 -6.39 -30.37 6.35
C SER A 351 -7.15 -31.68 6.61
N LYS A 352 -8.47 -31.59 6.77
CA LYS A 352 -9.36 -32.71 7.09
C LYS A 352 -10.61 -32.71 6.22
N LEU A 353 -11.21 -33.86 6.03
CA LEU A 353 -12.55 -33.95 5.46
C LEU A 353 -13.59 -33.75 6.57
N ALA A 354 -14.39 -32.69 6.46
CA ALA A 354 -15.55 -32.42 7.31
C ALA A 354 -16.82 -32.86 6.59
N GLY A 355 -17.67 -33.65 7.23
CA GLY A 355 -18.88 -34.13 6.56
C GLY A 355 -19.94 -34.71 7.46
N LEU A 356 -21.18 -34.69 6.96
CA LEU A 356 -22.36 -35.30 7.54
C LEU A 356 -23.09 -36.11 6.46
N VAL A 357 -23.50 -37.37 6.80
CA VAL A 357 -24.40 -38.22 5.98
C VAL A 357 -23.95 -38.27 4.51
N GLY A 358 -22.68 -38.62 4.28
CA GLY A 358 -22.16 -38.88 2.91
C GLY A 358 -21.78 -37.62 2.11
N VAL A 359 -21.98 -36.42 2.62
CA VAL A 359 -21.49 -35.18 2.02
C VAL A 359 -20.24 -34.73 2.76
N TYR A 360 -19.10 -34.72 2.06
CA TYR A 360 -17.81 -34.34 2.63
C TYR A 360 -17.27 -33.10 1.91
N LYS A 361 -16.66 -32.22 2.68
CA LYS A 361 -15.92 -31.04 2.17
C LYS A 361 -14.55 -30.99 2.80
N LEU A 362 -13.58 -30.52 2.04
CA LEU A 362 -12.26 -30.24 2.57
C LEU A 362 -12.33 -29.03 3.52
N ALA A 363 -11.85 -29.22 4.74
CA ALA A 363 -11.59 -28.18 5.71
C ALA A 363 -10.07 -28.03 5.84
N ALA A 364 -9.50 -27.02 5.22
CA ALA A 364 -8.08 -26.74 5.31
C ALA A 364 -7.69 -26.35 6.73
N GLY A 365 -6.55 -26.84 7.21
CA GLY A 365 -5.93 -26.36 8.44
C GLY A 365 -5.48 -24.91 8.21
N ASN A 366 -6.02 -23.98 9.00
CA ASN A 366 -5.73 -22.57 8.89
C ASN A 366 -5.72 -21.89 10.26
N LEU A 367 -4.96 -20.83 10.36
CA LEU A 367 -4.88 -19.96 11.54
C LEU A 367 -4.67 -18.54 11.04
N PHE A 368 -5.46 -17.61 11.52
CA PHE A 368 -5.42 -16.22 11.06
C PHE A 368 -5.80 -15.25 12.18
N THR A 369 -5.38 -14.01 12.04
CA THR A 369 -5.88 -12.91 12.87
C THR A 369 -7.25 -12.46 12.38
N GLY A 370 -8.22 -12.30 13.28
CA GLY A 370 -9.59 -11.93 12.91
C GLY A 370 -10.64 -12.88 13.45
N ILE A 371 -11.76 -13.02 12.77
CA ILE A 371 -12.88 -13.87 13.19
C ILE A 371 -13.39 -14.79 12.08
N PHE A 372 -13.81 -15.98 12.45
CA PHE A 372 -14.67 -16.82 11.62
C PHE A 372 -16.13 -16.39 11.85
N TYR A 373 -16.68 -15.61 10.93
CA TYR A 373 -18.03 -15.06 11.09
C TYR A 373 -19.11 -16.13 11.04
N GLY A 374 -19.09 -17.01 10.04
CA GLY A 374 -20.11 -18.04 9.92
C GLY A 374 -20.08 -18.81 8.62
N ILE A 375 -21.12 -19.64 8.42
CA ILE A 375 -21.35 -20.39 7.20
C ILE A 375 -22.62 -19.88 6.54
N ARG A 376 -22.54 -19.60 5.25
CA ARG A 376 -23.72 -19.29 4.42
C ARG A 376 -24.13 -20.51 3.59
N ASN A 377 -25.45 -20.76 3.58
CA ASN A 377 -26.08 -21.83 2.78
C ASN A 377 -25.47 -23.22 2.99
N LEU A 378 -24.86 -23.51 4.14
CA LEU A 378 -24.16 -24.77 4.46
C LEU A 378 -23.04 -25.13 3.45
N THR A 379 -22.59 -24.20 2.63
CA THR A 379 -21.68 -24.49 1.52
C THR A 379 -20.39 -23.69 1.52
N HIS A 380 -20.35 -22.55 2.18
CA HIS A 380 -19.17 -21.68 2.20
C HIS A 380 -19.09 -20.90 3.50
N GLY A 381 -17.86 -20.58 3.89
CA GLY A 381 -17.56 -19.81 5.08
C GLY A 381 -17.35 -18.33 4.78
N ILE A 382 -17.70 -17.50 5.73
CA ILE A 382 -17.32 -16.09 5.78
C ILE A 382 -16.30 -15.94 6.88
N VAL A 383 -15.14 -15.39 6.52
CA VAL A 383 -14.05 -15.06 7.45
C VAL A 383 -13.72 -13.60 7.33
N CYS A 384 -13.46 -12.94 8.45
CA CYS A 384 -13.01 -11.57 8.47
C CYS A 384 -11.56 -11.57 8.95
N PHE A 385 -10.62 -11.21 8.10
CA PHE A 385 -9.22 -11.14 8.42
C PHE A 385 -8.85 -9.78 9.01
N GLY A 386 -7.81 -9.80 9.83
CA GLY A 386 -7.21 -8.63 10.43
C GLY A 386 -7.66 -8.38 11.87
N GLN A 387 -6.79 -7.71 12.58
CA GLN A 387 -6.99 -7.15 13.90
C GLN A 387 -6.35 -5.77 13.92
N PRO A 388 -6.87 -4.80 14.67
CA PRO A 388 -6.23 -3.51 14.85
C PRO A 388 -4.79 -3.67 15.31
N PHE A 389 -3.87 -2.93 14.68
CA PHE A 389 -2.45 -2.98 14.98
C PHE A 389 -1.85 -1.59 14.84
N GLU A 390 -1.30 -1.03 15.92
CA GLU A 390 -0.85 0.36 15.99
C GLU A 390 0.67 0.51 15.89
N ALA A 391 1.43 -0.60 15.90
CA ALA A 391 2.88 -0.55 15.82
C ALA A 391 3.40 -0.59 14.40
N ARG A 392 4.64 -0.16 14.22
CA ARG A 392 5.39 -0.19 12.95
C ARG A 392 6.44 -1.31 12.97
N PRO A 393 6.06 -2.58 12.72
CA PRO A 393 6.97 -3.70 12.79
C PRO A 393 7.93 -3.68 11.60
N THR A 394 9.17 -4.11 11.84
CA THR A 394 10.17 -4.30 10.78
C THR A 394 10.19 -5.74 10.26
N ALA A 395 9.70 -6.69 11.03
CA ALA A 395 9.65 -8.09 10.65
C ALA A 395 8.71 -8.90 11.55
N LEU A 396 8.16 -9.97 10.99
CA LEU A 396 7.54 -11.06 11.75
C LEU A 396 8.56 -12.19 11.95
N HIS A 397 8.77 -12.58 13.20
CA HIS A 397 9.62 -13.71 13.56
C HIS A 397 8.79 -14.84 14.17
N GLY A 398 9.12 -16.06 13.83
CA GLY A 398 8.45 -17.23 14.37
C GLY A 398 9.20 -18.51 14.06
N TRP A 399 8.62 -19.62 14.47
CA TRP A 399 9.16 -20.95 14.19
C TRP A 399 8.05 -21.85 13.66
N PHE A 400 8.34 -22.61 12.65
CA PHE A 400 7.41 -23.57 12.07
C PHE A 400 8.08 -24.90 11.77
N LYS A 401 7.26 -25.94 11.69
CA LYS A 401 7.61 -27.25 11.17
C LYS A 401 6.53 -27.63 10.17
N TYR A 402 6.91 -28.09 9.01
CA TYR A 402 5.98 -28.40 7.94
C TYR A 402 6.19 -29.81 7.43
N ASN A 403 5.12 -30.57 7.29
CA ASN A 403 5.13 -31.88 6.66
C ASN A 403 4.24 -31.82 5.41
N GLN A 404 4.87 -31.74 4.24
CA GLN A 404 4.18 -31.72 2.97
C GLN A 404 3.47 -33.04 2.71
N GLY A 405 2.15 -32.97 2.54
CA GLY A 405 1.34 -34.08 2.09
C GLY A 405 1.20 -34.12 0.56
N MET A 406 0.40 -35.07 0.11
CA MET A 406 -0.05 -35.13 -1.29
C MET A 406 -1.55 -34.86 -1.33
N LEU A 407 -2.04 -34.20 -2.35
CA LEU A 407 -3.46 -33.98 -2.55
C LEU A 407 -4.18 -35.29 -2.73
N THR A 408 -5.09 -35.62 -1.83
CA THR A 408 -5.93 -36.80 -1.89
C THR A 408 -7.31 -36.54 -2.50
N ASN A 409 -7.71 -35.28 -2.52
CA ASN A 409 -8.97 -34.81 -3.06
C ASN A 409 -8.79 -33.49 -3.78
N VAL A 410 -9.42 -33.34 -4.91
CA VAL A 410 -9.44 -32.09 -5.70
C VAL A 410 -10.89 -31.78 -6.04
N GLY A 411 -11.29 -30.53 -5.86
CA GLY A 411 -12.64 -30.07 -6.18
C GLY A 411 -12.96 -30.16 -7.67
N SER A 412 -14.22 -30.31 -8.01
CA SER A 412 -14.70 -30.33 -9.39
C SER A 412 -14.56 -28.96 -10.07
N THR A 413 -14.47 -27.90 -9.30
CA THR A 413 -14.26 -26.51 -9.78
C THR A 413 -13.02 -25.97 -9.12
N GLN A 414 -12.06 -25.55 -9.93
CA GLN A 414 -10.82 -24.92 -9.47
C GLN A 414 -10.80 -23.45 -9.86
N PRO A 415 -10.11 -22.59 -9.10
CA PRO A 415 -9.89 -21.19 -9.49
C PRO A 415 -9.25 -21.08 -10.88
N PRO A 416 -9.49 -19.97 -11.62
CA PRO A 416 -8.83 -19.73 -12.89
C PRO A 416 -7.30 -19.83 -12.78
N GLY A 417 -6.67 -20.49 -13.75
CA GLY A 417 -5.21 -20.70 -13.79
C GLY A 417 -4.69 -21.88 -12.93
N MET A 418 -5.53 -22.52 -12.10
CA MET A 418 -5.17 -23.72 -11.35
C MET A 418 -5.54 -24.99 -12.12
N ASN A 419 -4.67 -26.01 -12.02
CA ASN A 419 -4.90 -27.33 -12.62
C ASN A 419 -4.33 -28.42 -11.70
N LEU A 420 -4.82 -28.43 -10.45
CA LEU A 420 -4.39 -29.37 -9.42
C LEU A 420 -4.97 -30.77 -9.69
N LYS A 421 -4.20 -31.80 -9.37
CA LYS A 421 -4.57 -33.20 -9.51
C LYS A 421 -4.34 -33.96 -8.21
N VAL A 422 -5.07 -35.05 -8.02
CA VAL A 422 -4.78 -36.01 -6.95
C VAL A 422 -3.36 -36.53 -7.16
N GLY A 423 -2.55 -36.49 -6.10
CA GLY A 423 -1.14 -36.88 -6.13
C GLY A 423 -0.18 -35.68 -6.34
N ASP A 424 -0.67 -34.49 -6.60
CA ASP A 424 0.18 -33.31 -6.57
C ASP A 424 0.59 -32.97 -5.12
N PRO A 425 1.75 -32.30 -4.92
CA PRO A 425 2.14 -31.85 -3.58
C PRO A 425 1.13 -30.86 -3.00
N ASP A 426 0.77 -31.06 -1.74
CA ASP A 426 -0.03 -30.10 -0.98
C ASP A 426 0.90 -29.04 -0.37
N ASN A 427 0.81 -27.82 -0.85
CA ASN A 427 1.66 -26.72 -0.42
C ASN A 427 0.94 -25.85 0.64
N GLY A 428 1.70 -25.41 1.62
CA GLY A 428 1.22 -24.43 2.61
C GLY A 428 1.73 -23.03 2.31
N MET A 429 1.20 -22.06 3.04
CA MET A 429 1.67 -20.69 2.99
C MET A 429 1.56 -20.03 4.36
N ILE A 430 2.58 -19.26 4.72
CA ILE A 430 2.55 -18.31 5.84
C ILE A 430 2.69 -16.93 5.23
N TYR A 431 1.82 -16.00 5.59
CA TYR A 431 1.96 -14.62 5.16
C TYR A 431 1.54 -13.65 6.25
N ILE A 432 2.03 -12.43 6.14
CA ILE A 432 1.65 -11.29 6.96
C ILE A 432 1.34 -10.12 6.04
N ALA A 433 0.32 -9.37 6.38
CA ALA A 433 -0.01 -8.12 5.74
C ALA A 433 -0.34 -7.05 6.79
N VAL A 434 0.09 -5.84 6.56
CA VAL A 434 -0.30 -4.64 7.32
C VAL A 434 -0.90 -3.66 6.33
N GLY A 435 -2.02 -3.06 6.66
CA GLY A 435 -2.72 -2.18 5.73
C GLY A 435 -3.75 -1.29 6.41
N THR A 436 -4.38 -0.44 5.61
CA THR A 436 -5.39 0.56 6.00
C THR A 436 -6.78 0.20 5.50
N TRP A 437 -7.12 -1.08 5.50
CA TRP A 437 -8.41 -1.55 4.99
C TRP A 437 -9.59 -0.97 5.74
N THR A 438 -10.65 -0.68 4.99
CA THR A 438 -11.96 -0.35 5.54
C THR A 438 -13.01 -1.35 5.05
N PRO A 439 -14.12 -1.56 5.77
CA PRO A 439 -15.19 -2.45 5.33
C PRO A 439 -15.76 -2.08 3.96
N GLU A 440 -15.82 -0.80 3.64
CA GLU A 440 -16.36 -0.24 2.41
C GLU A 440 -15.54 -0.66 1.18
N GLU A 441 -14.21 -0.74 1.30
CA GLU A 441 -13.30 -1.18 0.22
C GLU A 441 -13.58 -2.62 -0.22
N TYR A 442 -14.18 -3.42 0.65
CA TYR A 442 -14.58 -4.80 0.36
C TYR A 442 -16.07 -4.94 0.06
N GLY A 443 -16.77 -3.83 -0.20
CA GLY A 443 -18.19 -3.83 -0.57
C GLY A 443 -19.14 -4.26 0.56
N ILE A 444 -18.73 -4.06 1.81
CA ILE A 444 -19.52 -4.41 2.98
C ILE A 444 -20.23 -3.16 3.48
N SER A 445 -21.58 -3.20 3.52
CA SER A 445 -22.39 -2.09 3.99
C SER A 445 -22.24 -1.86 5.49
N GLN A 446 -22.19 -0.61 5.91
CA GLN A 446 -22.28 -0.26 7.33
C GLN A 446 -23.55 -0.86 7.94
N GLY A 447 -23.39 -1.58 9.06
CA GLY A 447 -24.49 -2.24 9.77
C GLY A 447 -24.54 -3.76 9.57
N GLU A 448 -23.80 -4.33 8.66
CA GLU A 448 -23.56 -5.78 8.62
C GLU A 448 -22.54 -6.16 9.69
N GLN A 449 -22.75 -7.27 10.41
CA GLN A 449 -21.88 -7.64 11.54
C GLN A 449 -20.45 -8.03 11.13
N PHE A 450 -20.25 -8.55 9.91
CA PHE A 450 -18.94 -8.71 9.32
C PHE A 450 -18.61 -7.46 8.52
N GLY A 451 -17.55 -6.80 8.79
CA GLY A 451 -17.22 -5.51 8.19
C GLY A 451 -17.37 -4.38 9.18
N SER A 452 -17.14 -4.66 10.46
CA SER A 452 -16.87 -3.62 11.43
C SER A 452 -15.46 -3.04 11.17
N ALA A 453 -15.19 -1.85 11.69
CA ALA A 453 -13.86 -1.26 11.65
C ALA A 453 -12.78 -2.15 12.30
N GLU A 454 -13.18 -3.09 13.14
CA GLU A 454 -12.28 -4.04 13.83
C GLU A 454 -11.95 -5.26 12.95
N ASN A 455 -12.78 -5.59 11.95
CA ASN A 455 -12.63 -6.74 11.07
C ASN A 455 -12.95 -6.34 9.62
N PRO A 456 -12.11 -5.54 9.00
CA PRO A 456 -12.43 -4.89 7.73
C PRO A 456 -12.46 -5.83 6.53
N ILE A 457 -11.71 -6.94 6.55
CA ILE A 457 -11.60 -7.83 5.40
C ILE A 457 -12.55 -9.01 5.56
N ALA A 458 -13.68 -8.99 4.84
CA ALA A 458 -14.61 -10.13 4.78
C ALA A 458 -14.39 -10.93 3.49
N ILE A 459 -13.98 -12.18 3.67
CA ILE A 459 -13.76 -13.12 2.59
C ILE A 459 -14.91 -14.14 2.57
N ASP A 460 -15.63 -14.19 1.46
CA ASP A 460 -16.55 -15.29 1.14
C ASP A 460 -15.78 -16.35 0.37
N THR A 461 -15.60 -17.54 0.96
CA THR A 461 -14.82 -18.64 0.35
C THR A 461 -15.40 -19.15 -0.97
N ARG A 462 -16.55 -18.67 -1.39
CA ARG A 462 -17.19 -18.98 -2.66
C ARG A 462 -17.03 -17.90 -3.72
N ASN A 463 -16.61 -16.71 -3.30
CA ASN A 463 -16.39 -15.58 -4.18
C ASN A 463 -14.89 -15.24 -4.28
N PRO A 464 -14.19 -15.66 -5.32
CA PRO A 464 -12.76 -15.39 -5.46
C PRO A 464 -12.40 -13.89 -5.48
N SER A 465 -13.31 -13.02 -5.91
CA SER A 465 -13.08 -11.56 -5.92
C SER A 465 -13.08 -10.93 -4.52
N SER A 466 -13.50 -11.67 -3.49
CA SER A 466 -13.40 -11.25 -2.09
C SER A 466 -12.09 -11.69 -1.43
N PHE A 467 -11.25 -12.45 -2.12
CA PHE A 467 -10.01 -12.95 -1.54
C PHE A 467 -9.02 -11.81 -1.34
N PHE A 468 -8.19 -11.96 -0.30
CA PHE A 468 -7.15 -10.99 -0.01
C PHE A 468 -6.23 -10.80 -1.22
N ASP A 469 -6.10 -9.54 -1.64
CA ASP A 469 -5.21 -9.12 -2.72
C ASP A 469 -3.99 -8.40 -2.13
N PRO A 470 -2.79 -9.00 -2.18
CA PRO A 470 -1.57 -8.37 -1.67
C PRO A 470 -1.13 -7.15 -2.50
N THR A 471 -1.72 -6.94 -3.69
CA THR A 471 -1.42 -5.78 -4.56
C THR A 471 -2.36 -4.61 -4.33
N SER A 472 -3.34 -4.75 -3.43
CA SER A 472 -4.25 -3.67 -3.06
C SER A 472 -3.48 -2.44 -2.55
N PRO A 473 -3.85 -1.22 -2.96
CA PRO A 473 -3.23 0.01 -2.46
C PRO A 473 -3.41 0.22 -0.95
N ALA A 474 -4.38 -0.48 -0.33
CA ALA A 474 -4.53 -0.50 1.12
C ALA A 474 -3.43 -1.29 1.84
N VAL A 475 -2.62 -2.10 1.14
CA VAL A 475 -1.51 -2.87 1.72
C VAL A 475 -0.28 -1.98 1.87
N ILE A 476 0.10 -1.68 3.12
CA ILE A 476 1.30 -0.92 3.45
C ILE A 476 2.53 -1.83 3.47
N GLY A 477 2.37 -3.06 3.93
CA GLY A 477 3.44 -4.05 4.02
C GLY A 477 2.93 -5.47 3.84
N TYR A 478 3.68 -6.27 3.08
CA TYR A 478 3.35 -7.67 2.81
C TYR A 478 4.60 -8.54 2.79
N GLY A 479 4.52 -9.68 3.45
CA GLY A 479 5.56 -10.71 3.41
C GLY A 479 4.93 -12.10 3.36
N GLN A 480 5.51 -13.02 2.56
CA GLN A 480 5.03 -14.39 2.47
C GLN A 480 6.16 -15.41 2.47
N LEU A 481 5.83 -16.61 2.96
CA LEU A 481 6.69 -17.78 2.90
C LEU A 481 5.89 -18.96 2.35
N PRO A 482 6.07 -19.35 1.07
CA PRO A 482 5.52 -20.58 0.54
C PRO A 482 6.20 -21.81 1.17
N LEU A 483 5.41 -22.78 1.61
CA LEU A 483 5.87 -24.03 2.18
C LEU A 483 5.74 -25.12 1.10
N THR A 484 6.82 -25.36 0.36
CA THR A 484 6.85 -26.26 -0.81
C THR A 484 7.65 -27.54 -0.58
N ALA A 485 8.24 -27.69 0.59
CA ALA A 485 8.99 -28.87 0.98
C ALA A 485 8.89 -29.13 2.48
N SER A 486 8.91 -30.39 2.88
CA SER A 486 8.90 -30.78 4.29
C SER A 486 10.10 -30.25 5.04
N SER A 487 9.87 -29.76 6.26
CA SER A 487 10.89 -29.40 7.23
C SER A 487 10.85 -30.40 8.38
N VAL A 488 11.88 -31.23 8.55
CA VAL A 488 11.97 -32.29 9.57
C VAL A 488 12.18 -31.72 10.98
N SER A 489 12.67 -30.48 11.08
CA SER A 489 12.91 -29.74 12.33
C SER A 489 12.24 -28.37 12.27
N TYR A 490 12.07 -27.76 13.44
CA TYR A 490 11.58 -26.37 13.50
C TYR A 490 12.53 -25.44 12.75
N THR A 491 11.97 -24.69 11.82
CA THR A 491 12.69 -23.72 10.98
C THR A 491 12.30 -22.31 11.41
N HIS A 492 13.28 -21.41 11.46
CA HIS A 492 13.04 -20.01 11.78
C HIS A 492 12.38 -19.31 10.58
N LEU A 493 11.23 -18.68 10.86
CA LEU A 493 10.55 -17.78 9.95
C LEU A 493 11.04 -16.36 10.20
N ARG A 494 11.38 -15.64 9.15
CA ARG A 494 11.58 -14.19 9.17
C ARG A 494 10.96 -13.61 7.90
N ALA A 495 9.88 -12.85 8.08
CA ALA A 495 9.27 -12.06 7.03
C ALA A 495 9.60 -10.58 7.27
N HIS A 496 10.10 -9.89 6.26
CA HIS A 496 10.46 -8.47 6.28
C HIS A 496 9.44 -7.66 5.53
#